data_52fb9cbe9f1d6aa2c00b4c1b1c2a0896
#
_entry.id   52fb9cbe9f1d6aa2c00b4c1b1c2a0896
#
_cell.length_a   1.000
_cell.length_b   1.000
_cell.length_c   1.000
_cell.angle_alpha   90.00
_cell.angle_beta   90.00
_cell.angle_gamma   90.00
#
_symmetry.space_group_name_H-M   'P 1'
#
loop_
_entity.id
_entity.type
_entity.pdbx_description
1 polymer ?
#
loop_
_entity_poly.entity_id
_entity_poly.type
_entity_poly.pdbx_seq_one_letter_code
_entity_poly.pdbx_strand_id
1 'polypeptide(L)'
;MVCSPITSRLALPTLVALCAGLWPSAPSAHPHIFVDSGLRLVVEGGVVTAVEVTWLYDELYSLILMEDYGLDPDFDLVLTEEEVAQTLGFDLNWSHGFEGGLVMHRGEAELTLGAPSPVSLELVGEGQVRTVHRRAVTDPGGSGTVEAQIYDPEFYVAFEMIGEMIVEGATCTPELIRADIDAAYAGLEAAMDAIGGAVAAEDNFPAVGDLFADRVVFECAG
;
A
#
# COMPACT_ATOMS: atom_id res chain seq x y z
N MET A 1 -83.67 -27.07 -18.87
CA MET A 1 -82.34 -27.44 -18.31
C MET A 1 -81.34 -26.36 -18.71
N VAL A 2 -81.01 -25.49 -17.79
CA VAL A 2 -80.09 -24.38 -18.04
C VAL A 2 -78.83 -24.62 -17.11
N CYS A 3 -77.70 -24.87 -17.77
CA CYS A 3 -76.46 -25.07 -17.11
C CYS A 3 -75.73 -23.68 -16.96
N SER A 4 -75.53 -23.20 -15.75
CA SER A 4 -74.75 -22.01 -15.48
C SER A 4 -73.27 -22.37 -15.41
N PRO A 5 -72.35 -21.57 -15.93
CA PRO A 5 -70.92 -21.77 -15.76
C PRO A 5 -70.44 -21.11 -14.44
N ILE A 6 -69.74 -21.89 -13.66
CA ILE A 6 -69.03 -21.45 -12.46
C ILE A 6 -67.73 -20.81 -12.90
N THR A 7 -67.60 -19.50 -12.79
CA THR A 7 -66.33 -18.78 -12.97
C THR A 7 -65.49 -18.86 -11.70
N SER A 8 -64.50 -19.72 -11.68
CA SER A 8 -63.44 -19.77 -10.66
C SER A 8 -62.44 -18.64 -10.91
N ARG A 9 -62.47 -17.62 -10.05
CA ARG A 9 -61.39 -16.59 -10.01
C ARG A 9 -60.24 -17.14 -9.17
N LEU A 10 -59.17 -17.59 -9.84
CA LEU A 10 -57.92 -17.82 -9.14
C LEU A 10 -57.30 -16.47 -8.75
N ALA A 11 -57.25 -16.24 -7.48
CA ALA A 11 -56.46 -15.14 -6.90
C ALA A 11 -54.99 -15.47 -7.01
N LEU A 12 -54.25 -14.65 -7.76
CA LEU A 12 -52.80 -14.62 -7.77
C LEU A 12 -52.37 -13.31 -7.12
N PRO A 13 -52.10 -13.30 -5.83
CA PRO A 13 -51.20 -12.28 -5.32
C PRO A 13 -50.18 -12.91 -4.37
N THR A 14 -49.08 -12.26 -4.23
CA THR A 14 -48.10 -12.41 -3.15
C THR A 14 -46.88 -13.30 -3.45
N LEU A 15 -46.17 -13.06 -4.54
CA LEU A 15 -44.78 -13.56 -4.65
C LEU A 15 -43.81 -12.52 -5.22
N VAL A 16 -44.09 -11.22 -5.10
CA VAL A 16 -43.21 -10.15 -5.61
C VAL A 16 -42.49 -9.40 -4.51
N ALA A 17 -42.76 -9.65 -3.22
CA ALA A 17 -42.27 -8.83 -2.13
C ALA A 17 -41.00 -9.33 -1.41
N LEU A 18 -40.32 -10.38 -1.89
CA LEU A 18 -39.15 -10.95 -1.17
C LEU A 18 -37.80 -10.79 -1.90
N CYS A 19 -37.72 -10.02 -2.99
CA CYS A 19 -36.47 -9.76 -3.71
C CYS A 19 -35.86 -8.38 -3.41
N ALA A 20 -36.40 -7.60 -2.49
CA ALA A 20 -35.94 -6.23 -2.23
C ALA A 20 -34.86 -6.12 -1.12
N GLY A 21 -34.27 -7.24 -0.68
CA GLY A 21 -33.36 -7.26 0.49
C GLY A 21 -31.92 -7.70 0.22
N LEU A 22 -31.54 -7.97 -1.02
CA LEU A 22 -30.17 -8.33 -1.39
C LEU A 22 -29.59 -7.28 -2.33
N TRP A 23 -29.41 -6.06 -1.86
CA TRP A 23 -28.44 -5.20 -2.49
C TRP A 23 -27.06 -5.75 -2.14
N PRO A 24 -26.25 -6.17 -3.12
CA PRO A 24 -24.87 -6.47 -2.84
C PRO A 24 -24.25 -5.18 -2.31
N SER A 25 -23.66 -5.22 -1.10
CA SER A 25 -22.69 -4.21 -0.69
C SER A 25 -21.65 -4.18 -1.79
N ALA A 26 -21.43 -3.02 -2.41
CA ALA A 26 -20.34 -2.88 -3.36
C ALA A 26 -19.04 -3.28 -2.63
N PRO A 27 -18.26 -4.22 -3.17
CA PRO A 27 -16.97 -4.52 -2.57
C PRO A 27 -16.15 -3.23 -2.62
N SER A 28 -15.48 -2.90 -1.51
CA SER A 28 -14.46 -1.84 -1.52
C SER A 28 -13.43 -2.21 -2.60
N ALA A 29 -13.23 -1.33 -3.57
CA ALA A 29 -12.31 -1.60 -4.68
C ALA A 29 -10.84 -1.37 -4.31
N HIS A 30 -10.54 -0.90 -3.11
CA HIS A 30 -9.19 -0.65 -2.60
C HIS A 30 -8.83 -1.62 -1.47
N PRO A 31 -7.53 -2.03 -1.38
CA PRO A 31 -6.40 -1.74 -2.26
C PRO A 31 -6.37 -2.63 -3.52
N HIS A 32 -5.58 -2.21 -4.53
CA HIS A 32 -5.38 -2.96 -5.78
C HIS A 32 -3.99 -3.62 -5.88
N ILE A 33 -3.01 -3.10 -5.15
CA ILE A 33 -1.61 -3.53 -5.15
C ILE A 33 -1.20 -3.77 -3.71
N PHE A 34 -0.48 -4.87 -3.46
CA PHE A 34 0.09 -5.19 -2.15
C PHE A 34 1.60 -5.19 -2.24
N VAL A 35 2.25 -4.50 -1.32
CA VAL A 35 3.71 -4.35 -1.28
C VAL A 35 4.23 -4.64 0.12
N ASP A 36 5.06 -5.66 0.23
CA ASP A 36 5.83 -5.91 1.43
C ASP A 36 7.03 -4.96 1.48
N SER A 37 7.15 -4.20 2.54
CA SER A 37 8.15 -3.15 2.67
C SER A 37 9.18 -3.45 3.74
N GLY A 38 10.44 -3.08 3.46
CA GLY A 38 11.53 -3.09 4.42
C GLY A 38 12.27 -1.75 4.43
N LEU A 39 12.94 -1.45 5.54
CA LEU A 39 13.67 -0.20 5.71
C LEU A 39 15.10 -0.46 6.22
N ARG A 40 16.07 0.22 5.60
CA ARG A 40 17.44 0.32 6.11
C ARG A 40 17.77 1.79 6.36
N LEU A 41 17.95 2.17 7.61
CA LEU A 41 18.43 3.51 7.97
C LEU A 41 19.95 3.57 7.98
N VAL A 42 20.52 4.61 7.40
CA VAL A 42 21.96 4.92 7.48
C VAL A 42 22.15 6.09 8.43
N VAL A 43 22.88 5.86 9.50
CA VAL A 43 23.11 6.84 10.59
C VAL A 43 24.59 7.21 10.65
N GLU A 44 24.89 8.49 10.55
CA GLU A 44 26.25 9.03 10.66
C GLU A 44 26.27 10.16 11.71
N GLY A 45 27.11 10.02 12.72
CA GLY A 45 27.23 11.05 13.78
C GLY A 45 25.94 11.29 14.57
N GLY A 46 25.07 10.29 14.68
CA GLY A 46 23.79 10.37 15.41
C GLY A 46 22.63 10.96 14.62
N VAL A 47 22.81 11.25 13.31
CA VAL A 47 21.74 11.70 12.42
C VAL A 47 21.49 10.67 11.32
N VAL A 48 20.25 10.54 10.88
CA VAL A 48 19.91 9.72 9.72
C VAL A 48 20.29 10.48 8.45
N THR A 49 21.20 9.94 7.66
CA THR A 49 21.71 10.58 6.43
C THR A 49 21.07 10.00 5.18
N ALA A 50 20.57 8.77 5.26
CA ALA A 50 19.84 8.13 4.16
C ALA A 50 18.89 7.04 4.67
N VAL A 51 17.93 6.69 3.84
CA VAL A 51 17.07 5.53 4.00
C VAL A 51 17.05 4.75 2.69
N GLU A 52 17.15 3.43 2.79
CA GLU A 52 16.85 2.51 1.68
C GLU A 52 15.51 1.85 1.97
N VAL A 53 14.66 1.84 0.95
CA VAL A 53 13.34 1.25 1.01
C VAL A 53 13.33 0.05 0.08
N THR A 54 12.96 -1.10 0.60
CA THR A 54 12.73 -2.31 -0.17
C THR A 54 11.23 -2.43 -0.43
N TRP A 55 10.83 -2.67 -1.68
CA TRP A 55 9.49 -3.06 -2.07
C TRP A 55 9.53 -4.44 -2.70
N LEU A 56 8.73 -5.35 -2.16
CA LEU A 56 8.45 -6.65 -2.74
C LEU A 56 6.98 -6.66 -3.15
N TYR A 57 6.74 -6.67 -4.44
CA TYR A 57 5.38 -6.65 -4.99
C TYR A 57 4.74 -8.04 -4.88
N ASP A 58 3.42 -8.08 -4.71
CA ASP A 58 2.66 -9.34 -4.73
C ASP A 58 2.81 -10.09 -6.06
N GLU A 59 2.45 -11.38 -6.06
CA GLU A 59 2.65 -12.24 -7.24
C GLU A 59 1.88 -11.75 -8.46
N LEU A 60 0.64 -11.28 -8.27
CA LEU A 60 -0.20 -10.84 -9.38
C LEU A 60 0.34 -9.56 -10.00
N TYR A 61 0.68 -8.58 -9.17
CA TYR A 61 1.22 -7.33 -9.65
C TYR A 61 2.62 -7.51 -10.25
N SER A 62 3.44 -8.40 -9.70
CA SER A 62 4.73 -8.78 -10.28
C SER A 62 4.60 -9.34 -11.70
N LEU A 63 3.60 -10.17 -11.98
CA LEU A 63 3.33 -10.65 -13.34
C LEU A 63 2.96 -9.51 -14.30
N ILE A 64 2.18 -8.53 -13.83
CA ILE A 64 1.85 -7.34 -14.63
C ILE A 64 3.10 -6.52 -14.92
N LEU A 65 3.96 -6.30 -13.91
CA LEU A 65 5.23 -5.58 -14.08
C LEU A 65 6.17 -6.29 -15.05
N MET A 66 6.26 -7.63 -14.96
CA MET A 66 7.07 -8.42 -15.89
C MET A 66 6.59 -8.27 -17.33
N GLU A 67 5.27 -8.27 -17.56
CA GLU A 67 4.70 -8.07 -18.90
C GLU A 67 4.90 -6.64 -19.41
N ASP A 68 4.56 -5.63 -18.60
CA ASP A 68 4.58 -4.22 -18.99
C ASP A 68 6.00 -3.69 -19.27
N TYR A 69 6.98 -4.16 -18.51
CA TYR A 69 8.38 -3.74 -18.63
C TYR A 69 9.25 -4.74 -19.38
N GLY A 70 8.70 -5.88 -19.79
CA GLY A 70 9.43 -6.92 -20.52
C GLY A 70 10.57 -7.52 -19.69
N LEU A 71 10.36 -7.68 -18.37
CA LEU A 71 11.32 -8.36 -17.49
C LEU A 71 11.33 -9.86 -17.78
N ASP A 72 12.51 -10.50 -17.68
CA ASP A 72 12.64 -11.95 -17.81
C ASP A 72 11.91 -12.55 -19.05
N PRO A 73 12.26 -12.13 -20.28
CA PRO A 73 11.55 -12.55 -21.47
C PRO A 73 11.72 -14.03 -21.83
N ASP A 74 12.70 -14.70 -21.26
CA ASP A 74 12.96 -16.14 -21.43
C ASP A 74 12.42 -17.00 -20.28
N PHE A 75 11.82 -16.37 -19.26
CA PHE A 75 11.12 -17.00 -18.14
C PHE A 75 12.03 -17.94 -17.30
N ASP A 76 13.30 -17.57 -17.13
CA ASP A 76 14.23 -18.33 -16.30
C ASP A 76 14.29 -17.85 -14.83
N LEU A 77 13.55 -16.80 -14.49
CA LEU A 77 13.45 -16.14 -13.18
C LEU A 77 14.78 -15.50 -12.73
N VAL A 78 15.64 -15.14 -13.69
CA VAL A 78 16.92 -14.47 -13.44
C VAL A 78 17.05 -13.25 -14.35
N LEU A 79 17.10 -12.07 -13.78
CA LEU A 79 17.34 -10.86 -14.57
C LEU A 79 18.82 -10.75 -14.94
N THR A 80 19.10 -10.63 -16.21
CA THR A 80 20.44 -10.32 -16.71
C THR A 80 20.85 -8.88 -16.39
N GLU A 81 22.14 -8.57 -16.41
CA GLU A 81 22.63 -7.19 -16.23
C GLU A 81 22.03 -6.22 -17.24
N GLU A 82 21.76 -6.66 -18.48
CA GLU A 82 21.16 -5.85 -19.53
C GLU A 82 19.70 -5.54 -19.25
N GLU A 83 18.91 -6.52 -18.80
CA GLU A 83 17.51 -6.34 -18.40
C GLU A 83 17.39 -5.40 -17.21
N VAL A 84 18.22 -5.60 -16.18
CA VAL A 84 18.28 -4.69 -15.04
C VAL A 84 18.64 -3.28 -15.49
N ALA A 85 19.65 -3.10 -16.33
CA ALA A 85 20.10 -1.78 -16.77
C ALA A 85 19.03 -1.00 -17.57
N GLN A 86 18.12 -1.71 -18.26
CA GLN A 86 17.03 -1.09 -19.03
C GLN A 86 15.83 -0.68 -18.16
N THR A 87 15.65 -1.35 -17.04
CA THR A 87 14.42 -1.25 -16.24
C THR A 87 14.63 -0.74 -14.81
N LEU A 88 15.87 -0.71 -14.33
CA LEU A 88 16.21 -0.26 -12.97
C LEU A 88 15.62 1.12 -12.67
N GLY A 89 14.77 1.21 -11.65
CA GLY A 89 14.11 2.44 -11.24
C GLY A 89 12.81 2.74 -12.00
N PHE A 90 12.24 1.76 -12.70
CA PHE A 90 10.95 1.90 -13.40
C PHE A 90 9.83 2.36 -12.46
N ASP A 91 9.89 1.97 -11.20
CA ASP A 91 8.93 2.23 -10.14
C ASP A 91 9.16 3.56 -9.38
N LEU A 92 10.15 4.36 -9.79
CA LEU A 92 10.50 5.62 -9.14
C LEU A 92 9.96 6.87 -9.86
N ASN A 93 9.19 6.68 -10.92
CA ASN A 93 8.55 7.78 -11.63
C ASN A 93 7.14 8.05 -11.06
N TRP A 94 7.12 8.47 -9.81
CA TRP A 94 5.90 8.65 -9.05
C TRP A 94 5.01 9.76 -9.60
N SER A 95 3.69 9.57 -9.52
CA SER A 95 2.73 10.61 -9.83
C SER A 95 2.79 11.72 -8.77
N HIS A 96 2.44 12.94 -9.17
CA HIS A 96 2.39 14.09 -8.26
C HIS A 96 1.44 13.80 -7.08
N GLY A 97 1.96 13.92 -5.86
CA GLY A 97 1.20 13.70 -4.61
C GLY A 97 1.47 12.37 -3.92
N PHE A 98 2.07 11.37 -4.60
CA PHE A 98 2.42 10.11 -3.95
C PHE A 98 3.80 10.15 -3.27
N GLU A 99 4.82 10.67 -3.92
CA GLU A 99 6.21 10.84 -3.41
C GLU A 99 6.83 9.59 -2.75
N GLY A 100 6.37 8.37 -3.11
CA GLY A 100 6.86 7.09 -2.60
C GLY A 100 6.32 6.69 -1.23
N GLY A 101 5.32 7.39 -0.71
CA GLY A 101 4.58 7.01 0.50
C GLY A 101 5.36 7.05 1.81
N LEU A 102 6.69 7.15 1.81
CA LEU A 102 7.49 7.15 3.02
C LEU A 102 7.44 8.51 3.73
N VAL A 103 7.00 8.50 4.98
CA VAL A 103 7.02 9.64 5.90
C VAL A 103 7.89 9.26 7.09
N MET A 104 8.80 10.17 7.50
CA MET A 104 9.70 9.94 8.62
C MET A 104 9.70 11.12 9.56
N HIS A 105 9.81 10.84 10.87
CA HIS A 105 9.86 11.85 11.92
C HIS A 105 10.99 11.57 12.91
N ARG A 106 11.55 12.65 13.47
CA ARG A 106 12.35 12.59 14.70
C ARG A 106 11.64 13.40 15.79
N GLY A 107 10.99 12.69 16.73
CA GLY A 107 10.06 13.32 17.65
C GLY A 107 8.92 14.04 16.91
N GLU A 108 8.81 15.36 17.10
CA GLU A 108 7.77 16.16 16.39
C GLU A 108 8.25 16.71 15.02
N ALA A 109 9.55 16.56 14.69
CA ALA A 109 10.11 17.10 13.47
C ALA A 109 10.01 16.09 12.32
N GLU A 110 9.38 16.48 11.23
CA GLU A 110 9.38 15.71 9.99
C GLU A 110 10.75 15.78 9.32
N LEU A 111 11.26 14.64 8.86
CA LEU A 111 12.53 14.53 8.15
C LEU A 111 12.31 14.78 6.66
N THR A 112 13.14 15.63 6.07
CA THR A 112 13.05 15.90 4.63
C THR A 112 13.75 14.81 3.84
N LEU A 113 13.02 14.18 2.92
CA LEU A 113 13.49 13.13 2.03
C LEU A 113 13.88 13.70 0.67
N GLY A 114 15.08 13.37 0.21
CA GLY A 114 15.54 13.69 -1.15
C GLY A 114 14.83 12.87 -2.23
N ALA A 115 15.11 13.18 -3.49
CA ALA A 115 14.63 12.38 -4.61
C ALA A 115 15.11 10.93 -4.51
N PRO A 116 14.32 9.94 -4.93
CA PRO A 116 14.73 8.55 -4.92
C PRO A 116 15.81 8.29 -5.97
N SER A 117 16.68 7.36 -5.66
CA SER A 117 17.63 6.79 -6.61
C SER A 117 17.55 5.26 -6.55
N PRO A 118 17.52 4.56 -7.70
CA PRO A 118 17.42 3.12 -7.70
C PRO A 118 18.72 2.48 -7.19
N VAL A 119 18.58 1.35 -6.47
CA VAL A 119 19.70 0.58 -5.92
C VAL A 119 19.75 -0.81 -6.56
N SER A 120 18.64 -1.55 -6.54
CA SER A 120 18.56 -2.88 -7.14
C SER A 120 17.16 -3.19 -7.66
N LEU A 121 17.12 -4.13 -8.60
CA LEU A 121 15.94 -4.78 -9.13
C LEU A 121 16.27 -6.27 -9.30
N GLU A 122 15.43 -7.14 -8.80
CA GLU A 122 15.61 -8.58 -8.88
C GLU A 122 14.28 -9.32 -8.85
N LEU A 123 14.26 -10.54 -9.35
CA LEU A 123 13.17 -11.49 -9.14
C LEU A 123 13.51 -12.40 -7.95
N VAL A 124 12.54 -12.63 -7.07
CA VAL A 124 12.70 -13.49 -5.91
C VAL A 124 11.57 -14.51 -5.82
N GLY A 125 11.82 -15.63 -5.14
CA GLY A 125 10.83 -16.68 -4.99
C GLY A 125 10.40 -17.27 -6.33
N GLU A 126 9.11 -17.25 -6.61
CA GLU A 126 8.51 -17.76 -7.85
C GLU A 126 8.29 -16.66 -8.90
N GLY A 127 9.06 -15.55 -8.85
CA GLY A 127 9.00 -14.47 -9.83
C GLY A 127 8.41 -13.16 -9.28
N GLN A 128 8.40 -12.98 -7.97
CA GLN A 128 8.02 -11.69 -7.39
C GLN A 128 9.11 -10.64 -7.68
N VAL A 129 8.68 -9.46 -8.09
CA VAL A 129 9.57 -8.31 -8.35
C VAL A 129 9.94 -7.66 -7.03
N ARG A 130 11.25 -7.56 -6.77
CA ARG A 130 11.81 -6.82 -5.64
C ARG A 130 12.65 -5.66 -6.11
N THR A 131 12.33 -4.46 -5.64
CA THR A 131 13.11 -3.24 -5.89
C THR A 131 13.67 -2.69 -4.60
N VAL A 132 14.81 -2.00 -4.70
CA VAL A 132 15.36 -1.20 -3.61
C VAL A 132 15.68 0.17 -4.16
N HIS A 133 15.26 1.20 -3.46
CA HIS A 133 15.64 2.57 -3.76
C HIS A 133 16.17 3.27 -2.50
N ARG A 134 17.02 4.28 -2.72
CA ARG A 134 17.65 5.06 -1.66
C ARG A 134 17.22 6.51 -1.76
N ARG A 135 16.96 7.12 -0.61
CA ARG A 135 16.70 8.57 -0.47
C ARG A 135 17.67 9.17 0.52
N ALA A 136 18.24 10.32 0.19
CA ALA A 136 18.95 11.12 1.18
C ALA A 136 17.94 11.66 2.20
N VAL A 137 18.35 11.73 3.45
CA VAL A 137 17.53 12.26 4.55
C VAL A 137 18.20 13.50 5.12
N THR A 138 17.42 14.59 5.24
CA THR A 138 17.84 15.76 6.01
C THR A 138 17.20 15.65 7.40
N ASP A 139 18.00 15.26 8.36
CA ASP A 139 17.62 15.07 9.76
C ASP A 139 18.21 16.22 10.58
N PRO A 140 17.39 16.98 11.33
CA PRO A 140 17.90 18.06 12.19
C PRO A 140 18.82 17.55 13.30
N GLY A 141 18.84 16.23 13.53
CA GLY A 141 19.57 15.58 14.61
C GLY A 141 18.93 15.82 15.97
N GLY A 142 19.60 15.34 17.00
CA GLY A 142 19.15 15.49 18.38
C GLY A 142 18.81 14.17 19.06
N SER A 143 18.26 14.28 20.28
CA SER A 143 17.74 13.13 21.03
C SER A 143 16.32 12.81 20.58
N GLY A 144 15.97 11.55 20.68
CA GLY A 144 14.63 11.07 20.38
C GLY A 144 14.63 9.90 19.40
N THR A 145 13.50 9.28 19.30
CA THR A 145 13.25 8.18 18.37
C THR A 145 13.12 8.68 16.94
N VAL A 146 13.46 7.81 15.98
CA VAL A 146 13.11 8.02 14.57
C VAL A 146 11.94 7.11 14.28
N GLU A 147 10.89 7.67 13.72
CA GLU A 147 9.69 6.94 13.32
C GLU A 147 9.55 6.97 11.79
N ALA A 148 9.03 5.90 11.21
CA ALA A 148 8.75 5.83 9.79
C ALA A 148 7.42 5.11 9.55
N GLN A 149 6.69 5.57 8.54
CA GLN A 149 5.49 4.94 8.00
C GLN A 149 5.58 4.94 6.48
N ILE A 150 5.01 3.92 5.85
CA ILE A 150 4.85 3.88 4.38
C ILE A 150 3.38 3.68 4.10
N TYR A 151 2.78 4.58 3.31
CA TYR A 151 1.40 4.46 2.89
C TYR A 151 1.11 5.24 1.60
N ASP A 152 0.12 4.77 0.87
CA ASP A 152 -0.50 5.54 -0.20
C ASP A 152 -1.69 6.32 0.42
N PRO A 153 -1.75 7.65 0.30
CA PRO A 153 -2.83 8.44 0.88
C PRO A 153 -4.23 7.98 0.46
N GLU A 154 -4.40 7.53 -0.78
CA GLU A 154 -5.67 7.03 -1.31
C GLU A 154 -5.88 5.53 -1.09
N PHE A 155 -4.95 4.85 -0.40
CA PHE A 155 -5.00 3.42 -0.14
C PHE A 155 -5.18 2.55 -1.41
N TYR A 156 -4.68 3.03 -2.55
CA TYR A 156 -4.65 2.25 -3.78
C TYR A 156 -3.60 1.14 -3.70
N VAL A 157 -2.46 1.45 -3.05
CA VAL A 157 -1.41 0.51 -2.68
C VAL A 157 -1.45 0.26 -1.17
N ALA A 158 -1.58 -0.99 -0.77
CA ALA A 158 -1.39 -1.41 0.62
C ALA A 158 0.08 -1.75 0.84
N PHE A 159 0.73 -1.01 1.73
CA PHE A 159 2.08 -1.29 2.16
C PHE A 159 2.06 -1.99 3.51
N GLU A 160 2.70 -3.16 3.60
CA GLU A 160 2.91 -3.86 4.87
C GLU A 160 4.40 -3.85 5.23
N MET A 161 4.73 -3.47 6.47
CA MET A 161 6.10 -3.51 6.96
C MET A 161 6.43 -4.90 7.53
N ILE A 162 6.74 -5.86 6.65
CA ILE A 162 7.13 -7.22 7.02
C ILE A 162 8.55 -7.60 6.59
N GLY A 163 9.19 -6.76 5.79
CA GLY A 163 10.59 -6.88 5.41
C GLY A 163 11.56 -6.57 6.56
N GLU A 164 12.83 -6.56 6.24
CA GLU A 164 13.88 -6.28 7.22
C GLU A 164 13.87 -4.80 7.65
N MET A 165 13.99 -4.57 8.97
CA MET A 165 14.16 -3.25 9.56
C MET A 165 15.58 -3.17 10.10
N ILE A 166 16.49 -2.51 9.38
CA ILE A 166 17.93 -2.49 9.67
C ILE A 166 18.38 -1.05 9.96
N VAL A 167 19.32 -0.91 10.89
CA VAL A 167 20.03 0.36 11.11
C VAL A 167 21.52 0.13 10.93
N GLU A 168 22.12 0.89 10.04
CA GLU A 168 23.56 0.93 9.78
C GLU A 168 24.18 2.16 10.42
N GLY A 169 25.34 2.01 11.08
CA GLY A 169 26.10 3.12 11.68
C GLY A 169 25.66 3.52 13.08
N ALA A 170 24.63 2.91 13.64
CA ALA A 170 24.20 3.09 15.02
C ALA A 170 23.62 1.82 15.62
N THR A 171 23.60 1.74 16.95
CA THR A 171 22.90 0.67 17.66
C THR A 171 21.48 1.14 17.95
N CYS A 172 20.53 0.69 17.14
CA CYS A 172 19.11 0.99 17.34
C CYS A 172 18.32 -0.32 17.38
N THR A 173 17.22 -0.29 18.12
CA THR A 173 16.25 -1.40 18.14
C THR A 173 14.99 -0.95 17.42
N PRO A 174 14.62 -1.59 16.28
CA PRO A 174 13.36 -1.30 15.64
C PRO A 174 12.20 -1.97 16.40
N GLU A 175 11.13 -1.23 16.61
CA GLU A 175 9.87 -1.73 17.13
C GLU A 175 8.78 -1.48 16.07
N LEU A 176 8.12 -2.55 15.62
CA LEU A 176 7.03 -2.47 14.67
C LEU A 176 5.69 -2.39 15.41
N ILE A 177 4.98 -1.29 15.19
CA ILE A 177 3.65 -1.04 15.72
C ILE A 177 2.66 -1.22 14.58
N ARG A 178 1.83 -2.27 14.68
CA ARG A 178 0.82 -2.58 13.68
C ARG A 178 -0.34 -1.59 13.73
N ALA A 179 -0.89 -1.26 12.56
CA ALA A 179 -2.12 -0.49 12.45
C ALA A 179 -3.30 -1.22 13.11
N ASP A 180 -4.19 -0.47 13.73
CA ASP A 180 -5.48 -1.00 14.20
C ASP A 180 -6.45 -1.06 13.02
N ILE A 181 -6.51 -2.22 12.40
CA ILE A 181 -7.27 -2.44 11.16
C ILE A 181 -8.77 -2.22 11.36
N ASP A 182 -9.32 -2.59 12.52
CA ASP A 182 -10.75 -2.36 12.82
C ASP A 182 -11.05 -0.87 12.93
N ALA A 183 -10.19 -0.11 13.60
CA ALA A 183 -10.29 1.35 13.67
C ALA A 183 -10.05 2.01 12.31
N ALA A 184 -9.14 1.50 11.49
CA ALA A 184 -8.88 1.99 10.14
C ALA A 184 -10.11 1.84 9.23
N TYR A 185 -10.75 0.68 9.23
CA TYR A 185 -11.99 0.49 8.46
C TYR A 185 -13.15 1.35 8.97
N ALA A 186 -13.29 1.54 10.28
CA ALA A 186 -14.29 2.47 10.81
C ALA A 186 -14.01 3.91 10.38
N GLY A 187 -12.74 4.32 10.32
CA GLY A 187 -12.31 5.62 9.81
C GLY A 187 -12.60 5.79 8.32
N LEU A 188 -12.33 4.77 7.52
CA LEU A 188 -12.67 4.74 6.09
C LEU A 188 -14.17 4.88 5.87
N GLU A 189 -15.01 4.11 6.60
CA GLU A 189 -16.46 4.20 6.49
C GLU A 189 -16.96 5.62 6.81
N ALA A 190 -16.45 6.22 7.88
CA ALA A 190 -16.80 7.59 8.24
C ALA A 190 -16.37 8.63 7.19
N ALA A 191 -15.18 8.46 6.58
CA ALA A 191 -14.69 9.32 5.53
C ALA A 191 -15.52 9.16 4.23
N MET A 192 -15.90 7.94 3.87
CA MET A 192 -16.77 7.65 2.74
C MET A 192 -18.15 8.28 2.91
N ASP A 193 -18.75 8.18 4.08
CA ASP A 193 -20.05 8.82 4.40
C ASP A 193 -19.96 10.33 4.27
N ALA A 194 -18.86 10.94 4.71
CA ALA A 194 -18.65 12.39 4.66
C ALA A 194 -18.60 12.95 3.23
N ILE A 195 -18.12 12.17 2.26
CA ILE A 195 -18.08 12.56 0.84
C ILE A 195 -19.33 12.21 0.05
N GLY A 196 -20.30 11.51 0.65
CA GLY A 196 -21.56 11.13 0.00
C GLY A 196 -21.65 9.66 -0.43
N GLY A 197 -20.79 8.82 0.13
CA GLY A 197 -20.82 7.37 -0.03
C GLY A 197 -20.02 6.86 -1.24
N ALA A 198 -20.16 5.56 -1.52
CA ALA A 198 -19.34 4.83 -2.50
C ALA A 198 -19.34 5.42 -3.92
N VAL A 199 -20.47 5.97 -4.38
CA VAL A 199 -20.54 6.56 -5.73
C VAL A 199 -19.67 7.82 -5.85
N ALA A 200 -19.59 8.64 -4.81
CA ALA A 200 -18.73 9.82 -4.80
C ALA A 200 -17.25 9.46 -4.66
N ALA A 201 -16.96 8.31 -4.06
CA ALA A 201 -15.60 7.80 -3.89
C ALA A 201 -14.98 7.24 -5.17
N GLU A 202 -15.78 6.88 -6.19
CA GLU A 202 -15.25 6.46 -7.50
C GLU A 202 -14.43 7.56 -8.18
N ASP A 203 -14.82 8.84 -7.97
CA ASP A 203 -14.13 10.01 -8.54
C ASP A 203 -13.17 10.69 -7.56
N ASN A 204 -13.30 10.45 -6.25
CA ASN A 204 -12.54 11.13 -5.22
C ASN A 204 -12.47 10.29 -3.94
N PHE A 205 -11.61 9.27 -3.97
CA PHE A 205 -11.40 8.42 -2.79
C PHE A 205 -10.80 9.23 -1.64
N PRO A 206 -11.26 9.05 -0.39
CA PRO A 206 -10.74 9.82 0.74
C PRO A 206 -9.29 9.44 1.06
N ALA A 207 -8.48 10.43 1.46
CA ALA A 207 -7.11 10.20 1.92
C ALA A 207 -7.13 9.61 3.34
N VAL A 208 -7.09 8.30 3.44
CA VAL A 208 -7.19 7.52 4.68
C VAL A 208 -6.09 6.44 4.79
N GLY A 209 -5.14 6.44 3.87
CA GLY A 209 -4.09 5.42 3.82
C GLY A 209 -3.22 5.37 5.07
N ASP A 210 -3.03 6.49 5.74
CA ASP A 210 -2.31 6.58 7.01
C ASP A 210 -2.95 5.78 8.14
N LEU A 211 -4.27 5.57 8.10
CA LEU A 211 -4.99 4.75 9.08
C LEU A 211 -4.62 3.27 8.99
N PHE A 212 -4.23 2.80 7.81
CA PHE A 212 -3.85 1.42 7.53
C PHE A 212 -2.34 1.18 7.65
N ALA A 213 -1.57 2.26 7.86
CA ALA A 213 -0.12 2.18 7.85
C ALA A 213 0.45 1.63 9.16
N ASP A 214 1.26 0.60 9.05
CA ASP A 214 2.17 0.20 10.12
C ASP A 214 3.16 1.32 10.41
N ARG A 215 3.63 1.41 11.65
CA ARG A 215 4.65 2.35 12.07
C ARG A 215 5.84 1.62 12.67
N VAL A 216 7.04 1.94 12.21
CA VAL A 216 8.27 1.46 12.83
C VAL A 216 8.94 2.58 13.62
N VAL A 217 9.32 2.27 14.86
CA VAL A 217 10.00 3.17 15.78
C VAL A 217 11.42 2.65 16.00
N PHE A 218 12.41 3.46 15.69
CA PHE A 218 13.82 3.15 15.89
C PHE A 218 14.32 3.85 17.15
N GLU A 219 14.50 3.07 18.22
CA GLU A 219 15.11 3.54 19.45
C GLU A 219 16.62 3.39 19.36
N CYS A 220 17.34 4.50 19.22
CA CYS A 220 18.78 4.50 19.09
C CYS A 220 19.45 4.81 20.44
N ALA A 221 20.44 4.00 20.83
CA ALA A 221 21.28 4.30 21.97
C ALA A 221 22.11 5.57 21.65
N GLY A 222 22.01 6.58 22.52
CA GLY A 222 22.75 7.83 22.42
C GLY A 222 24.23 7.69 22.79
#